data_bf9e5d600f6de19a947b33895100570f
#
_entry.id   bf9e5d600f6de19a947b33895100570f
#
_cell.length_a   1.000
_cell.length_b   1.000
_cell.length_c   1.000
_cell.angle_alpha   90.00
_cell.angle_beta   90.00
_cell.angle_gamma   90.00
#
_symmetry.space_group_name_H-M   'P 1'
#
loop_
_entity.id
_entity.type
_entity.pdbx_description
1 polymer ?
#
loop_
_entity_poly.entity_id
_entity_poly.type
_entity_poly.pdbx_seq_one_letter_code
_entity_poly.pdbx_strand_id
1 'polypeptide(L)'
;MPDMLAAACKSNQTNTEYDLVDLGGDDLSKVVSLVGTDGFMKLDKSKIPNSSRVKAESANAAEFCQPYRGTTVVLAYNSQNVTEVPTTAEELYQWIKDHPGRFAYNVPGTGGAGDSFVRTTVYNCIDDQEAMTSDDPKWMDQWDEGFAKLVELHPYMYKSGGSIVYPNKNQGALDLLSQGEIDMCPMWADMLLSQRAAGTVPAYIKMATIQPSFTGSVQSMLIPNFGSNPDGA
;
A
#
# COMPACT_ATOMS: atom_id res chain seq x y z
N MET A 1 10.10 -1.33 -11.79
CA MET A 1 11.38 -0.92 -11.13
C MET A 1 12.23 -2.13 -10.70
N PRO A 2 11.76 -3.10 -9.91
CA PRO A 2 12.58 -4.21 -9.40
C PRO A 2 13.35 -4.98 -10.47
N ASP A 3 12.71 -5.34 -11.57
CA ASP A 3 13.35 -6.12 -12.63
C ASP A 3 14.46 -5.34 -13.37
N MET A 4 14.28 -4.03 -13.56
CA MET A 4 15.31 -3.15 -14.15
C MET A 4 16.51 -3.01 -13.22
N LEU A 5 16.28 -2.83 -11.92
CA LEU A 5 17.32 -2.75 -10.92
C LEU A 5 18.08 -4.07 -10.81
N ALA A 6 17.37 -5.20 -10.83
CA ALA A 6 17.97 -6.53 -10.84
C ALA A 6 18.81 -6.78 -12.10
N ALA A 7 18.35 -6.33 -13.27
CA ALA A 7 19.13 -6.42 -14.50
C ALA A 7 20.40 -5.57 -14.44
N ALA A 8 20.33 -4.35 -13.89
CA ALA A 8 21.49 -3.48 -13.70
C ALA A 8 22.52 -4.12 -12.73
N CYS A 9 22.08 -4.67 -11.60
CA CYS A 9 22.94 -5.42 -10.68
C CYS A 9 23.67 -6.58 -11.37
N LYS A 10 22.96 -7.34 -12.19
CA LYS A 10 23.51 -8.53 -12.88
C LYS A 10 24.44 -8.20 -14.04
N SER A 11 24.39 -6.98 -14.56
CA SER A 11 25.22 -6.56 -15.71
C SER A 11 26.71 -6.44 -15.37
N ASN A 12 27.08 -6.36 -14.10
CA ASN A 12 28.42 -6.08 -13.59
C ASN A 12 29.07 -4.81 -14.20
N GLN A 13 28.26 -3.85 -14.61
CA GLN A 13 28.71 -2.58 -15.18
C GLN A 13 28.28 -1.44 -14.25
N THR A 14 29.15 -0.44 -14.12
CA THR A 14 28.79 0.79 -13.43
C THR A 14 27.62 1.44 -14.14
N ASN A 15 26.58 1.75 -13.37
CA ASN A 15 25.36 2.37 -13.87
C ASN A 15 25.22 3.78 -13.26
N THR A 16 24.95 4.76 -14.10
CA THR A 16 24.83 6.17 -13.69
C THR A 16 23.38 6.58 -13.38
N GLU A 17 22.43 5.67 -13.52
CA GLU A 17 20.99 5.96 -13.33
C GLU A 17 20.52 5.69 -11.89
N TYR A 18 21.25 4.84 -11.13
CA TYR A 18 20.80 4.35 -9.83
C TYR A 18 21.92 4.45 -8.78
N ASP A 19 22.20 5.65 -8.28
CA ASP A 19 23.12 5.84 -7.14
C ASP A 19 22.41 5.66 -5.80
N LEU A 20 21.13 6.06 -5.73
CA LEU A 20 20.26 5.85 -4.59
C LEU A 20 18.87 5.37 -5.08
N VAL A 21 18.31 4.36 -4.43
CA VAL A 21 16.98 3.86 -4.76
C VAL A 21 16.06 3.88 -3.55
N ASP A 22 14.80 4.17 -3.80
CA ASP A 22 13.71 4.13 -2.82
C ASP A 22 12.77 2.98 -3.18
N LEU A 23 12.64 2.00 -2.28
CA LEU A 23 11.81 0.82 -2.48
C LEU A 23 10.80 0.65 -1.34
N GLY A 24 9.55 0.38 -1.70
CA GLY A 24 8.54 -0.11 -0.77
C GLY A 24 8.74 -1.59 -0.43
N GLY A 25 8.08 -2.09 0.60
CA GLY A 25 8.27 -3.43 1.13
C GLY A 25 8.22 -4.54 0.09
N ASP A 26 7.18 -4.56 -0.75
CA ASP A 26 7.01 -5.60 -1.79
C ASP A 26 8.11 -5.52 -2.85
N ASP A 27 8.45 -4.31 -3.30
CA ASP A 27 9.53 -4.08 -4.28
C ASP A 27 10.90 -4.42 -3.69
N LEU A 28 11.14 -4.09 -2.42
CA LEU A 28 12.37 -4.43 -1.71
C LEU A 28 12.53 -5.95 -1.60
N SER A 29 11.50 -6.66 -1.17
CA SER A 29 11.51 -8.12 -1.07
C SER A 29 11.76 -8.78 -2.43
N LYS A 30 11.12 -8.29 -3.48
CA LYS A 30 11.31 -8.77 -4.84
C LYS A 30 12.75 -8.56 -5.33
N VAL A 31 13.33 -7.38 -5.15
CA VAL A 31 14.71 -7.09 -5.57
C VAL A 31 15.70 -7.96 -4.81
N VAL A 32 15.54 -8.09 -3.49
CA VAL A 32 16.41 -8.93 -2.66
C VAL A 32 16.33 -10.40 -3.09
N SER A 33 15.14 -10.90 -3.44
CA SER A 33 14.98 -12.27 -3.96
C SER A 33 15.69 -12.49 -5.30
N LEU A 34 15.79 -11.44 -6.13
CA LEU A 34 16.38 -11.53 -7.48
C LEU A 34 17.90 -11.40 -7.49
N VAL A 35 18.49 -10.60 -6.61
CA VAL A 35 19.92 -10.25 -6.62
C VAL A 35 20.66 -10.51 -5.30
N GLY A 36 19.93 -10.91 -4.27
CA GLY A 36 20.50 -11.05 -2.93
C GLY A 36 20.82 -9.70 -2.28
N THR A 37 21.40 -9.75 -1.09
CA THR A 37 21.87 -8.56 -0.36
C THR A 37 23.17 -7.99 -0.93
N ASP A 38 23.95 -8.80 -1.65
CA ASP A 38 25.23 -8.42 -2.23
C ASP A 38 25.12 -7.39 -3.36
N GLY A 39 23.91 -7.17 -3.89
CA GLY A 39 23.63 -6.10 -4.83
C GLY A 39 23.64 -4.69 -4.23
N PHE A 40 23.75 -4.58 -2.91
CA PHE A 40 23.64 -3.31 -2.19
C PHE A 40 24.78 -3.10 -1.20
N MET A 41 25.12 -1.84 -0.97
CA MET A 41 26.13 -1.47 0.03
C MET A 41 25.59 -1.67 1.44
N LYS A 42 26.45 -2.15 2.34
CA LYS A 42 26.19 -2.08 3.78
C LYS A 42 26.26 -0.63 4.24
N LEU A 43 25.21 -0.17 4.92
CA LEU A 43 25.13 1.20 5.39
C LEU A 43 25.81 1.36 6.75
N ASP A 44 26.70 2.33 6.86
CA ASP A 44 27.21 2.77 8.15
C ASP A 44 26.15 3.61 8.89
N LYS A 45 25.31 2.92 9.67
CA LYS A 45 24.21 3.55 10.41
C LYS A 45 24.67 4.65 11.38
N SER A 46 25.93 4.65 11.79
CA SER A 46 26.48 5.70 12.65
C SER A 46 26.56 7.06 11.96
N LYS A 47 26.65 7.07 10.62
CA LYS A 47 26.68 8.27 9.79
C LYS A 47 25.30 8.79 9.41
N ILE A 48 24.22 8.02 9.67
CA ILE A 48 22.85 8.39 9.32
C ILE A 48 22.19 8.98 10.56
N PRO A 49 21.96 10.31 10.62
CA PRO A 49 21.29 10.94 11.75
C PRO A 49 19.91 10.32 11.97
N ASN A 50 19.56 10.06 13.23
CA ASN A 50 18.28 9.45 13.63
C ASN A 50 18.04 8.00 13.17
N SER A 51 18.98 7.31 12.56
CA SER A 51 18.82 5.91 12.18
C SER A 51 18.36 5.04 13.36
N SER A 52 18.89 5.26 14.54
CA SER A 52 18.51 4.54 15.77
C SER A 52 17.07 4.82 16.25
N ARG A 53 16.40 5.86 15.73
CA ARG A 53 15.03 6.23 16.06
C ARG A 53 14.00 5.53 15.15
N VAL A 54 14.45 4.93 14.07
CA VAL A 54 13.60 4.24 13.10
C VAL A 54 13.67 2.74 13.39
N LYS A 55 12.53 2.15 13.71
CA LYS A 55 12.42 0.70 13.84
C LYS A 55 12.24 0.10 12.45
N ALA A 56 13.21 -0.71 12.02
CA ALA A 56 13.09 -1.52 10.81
C ALA A 56 12.39 -2.83 11.18
N GLU A 57 11.24 -3.10 10.59
CA GLU A 57 10.51 -4.36 10.82
C GLU A 57 11.07 -5.50 9.95
N SER A 58 11.80 -5.19 8.89
CA SER A 58 12.39 -6.18 7.99
C SER A 58 13.81 -6.55 8.45
N ALA A 59 13.95 -7.65 9.16
CA ALA A 59 15.25 -8.16 9.61
C ALA A 59 16.23 -8.45 8.45
N ASN A 60 15.71 -8.83 7.27
CA ASN A 60 16.53 -9.21 6.12
C ASN A 60 17.17 -8.00 5.40
N ALA A 61 16.74 -6.79 5.71
CA ALA A 61 17.19 -5.57 5.05
C ALA A 61 17.97 -4.62 5.98
N ALA A 62 18.14 -4.96 7.27
CA ALA A 62 18.62 -4.03 8.29
C ALA A 62 20.00 -3.44 8.05
N GLU A 63 20.92 -4.19 7.39
CA GLU A 63 22.30 -3.75 7.17
C GLU A 63 22.49 -2.89 5.92
N PHE A 64 21.66 -3.05 4.89
CA PHE A 64 21.81 -2.39 3.59
C PHE A 64 20.66 -1.46 3.22
N CYS A 65 19.65 -1.32 4.05
CA CYS A 65 18.58 -0.35 3.82
C CYS A 65 18.37 0.58 5.02
N GLN A 66 17.91 1.79 4.73
CA GLN A 66 17.47 2.75 5.73
C GLN A 66 15.99 3.06 5.54
N PRO A 67 15.11 2.53 6.39
CA PRO A 67 13.72 2.96 6.43
C PRO A 67 13.64 4.44 6.78
N TYR A 68 12.79 5.19 6.08
CA TYR A 68 12.63 6.62 6.35
C TYR A 68 11.16 7.07 6.44
N ARG A 69 10.24 6.32 5.85
CA ARG A 69 8.81 6.64 5.83
C ARG A 69 7.98 5.38 6.02
N GLY A 70 7.02 5.45 6.93
CA GLY A 70 5.95 4.47 7.04
C GLY A 70 4.60 5.13 6.76
N THR A 71 3.71 4.41 6.09
CA THR A 71 2.32 4.80 5.87
C THR A 71 1.43 3.56 5.93
N THR A 72 0.13 3.79 6.10
CA THR A 72 -0.86 2.72 6.08
C THR A 72 -2.06 3.13 5.25
N VAL A 73 -2.76 2.16 4.70
CA VAL A 73 -4.08 2.39 4.12
C VAL A 73 -5.09 2.51 5.26
N VAL A 74 -5.97 3.48 5.14
CA VAL A 74 -7.06 3.79 6.07
C VAL A 74 -8.38 3.84 5.31
N LEU A 75 -9.48 3.80 6.02
CA LEU A 75 -10.79 4.11 5.48
C LEU A 75 -10.98 5.63 5.45
N ALA A 76 -10.91 6.24 4.26
CA ALA A 76 -11.26 7.63 4.07
C ALA A 76 -12.78 7.76 3.89
N TYR A 77 -13.39 8.75 4.54
CA TYR A 77 -14.84 8.90 4.52
C TYR A 77 -15.30 10.36 4.58
N ASN A 78 -16.50 10.60 4.02
CA ASN A 78 -17.19 11.87 4.09
C ASN A 78 -17.98 11.97 5.42
N SER A 79 -17.46 12.74 6.38
CA SER A 79 -18.07 12.86 7.71
C SER A 79 -19.41 13.64 7.74
N GLN A 80 -19.85 14.20 6.63
CA GLN A 80 -21.17 14.83 6.53
C GLN A 80 -22.26 13.80 6.25
N ASN A 81 -21.91 12.69 5.57
CA ASN A 81 -22.85 11.65 5.18
C ASN A 81 -22.72 10.39 6.04
N VAL A 82 -21.51 10.12 6.56
CA VAL A 82 -21.22 8.93 7.36
C VAL A 82 -21.13 9.34 8.82
N THR A 83 -22.16 9.02 9.58
CA THR A 83 -22.25 9.30 11.02
C THR A 83 -21.77 8.11 11.87
N GLU A 84 -21.96 6.89 11.39
CA GLU A 84 -21.49 5.65 12.00
C GLU A 84 -20.43 5.04 11.11
N VAL A 85 -19.17 5.18 11.52
CA VAL A 85 -18.02 4.74 10.74
C VAL A 85 -17.71 3.29 11.09
N PRO A 86 -17.61 2.38 10.10
CA PRO A 86 -17.22 1.00 10.35
C PRO A 86 -15.89 0.90 11.10
N THR A 87 -15.83 0.03 12.09
CA THR A 87 -14.63 -0.26 12.89
C THR A 87 -14.04 -1.63 12.59
N THR A 88 -14.80 -2.48 11.93
CA THR A 88 -14.37 -3.81 11.49
C THR A 88 -14.57 -4.00 9.99
N ALA A 89 -13.89 -4.99 9.42
CA ALA A 89 -14.06 -5.34 8.02
C ALA A 89 -15.51 -5.80 7.73
N GLU A 90 -16.10 -6.57 8.61
CA GLU A 90 -17.49 -7.04 8.46
C GLU A 90 -18.50 -5.88 8.50
N GLU A 91 -18.32 -4.92 9.40
CA GLU A 91 -19.13 -3.70 9.43
C GLU A 91 -18.98 -2.90 8.13
N LEU A 92 -17.75 -2.84 7.56
CA LEU A 92 -17.52 -2.18 6.28
C LEU A 92 -18.25 -2.91 5.14
N TYR A 93 -18.19 -4.24 5.08
CA TYR A 93 -18.89 -5.01 4.04
C TYR A 93 -20.40 -4.84 4.15
N GLN A 94 -20.93 -4.83 5.36
CA GLN A 94 -22.36 -4.57 5.58
C GLN A 94 -22.73 -3.14 5.17
N TRP A 95 -21.92 -2.16 5.56
CA TRP A 95 -22.12 -0.77 5.17
C TRP A 95 -22.16 -0.60 3.63
N ILE A 96 -21.26 -1.27 2.90
CA ILE A 96 -21.24 -1.25 1.42
C ILE A 96 -22.56 -1.76 0.84
N LYS A 97 -23.12 -2.84 1.41
CA LYS A 97 -24.39 -3.40 0.97
C LYS A 97 -25.58 -2.49 1.25
N ASP A 98 -25.56 -1.82 2.40
CA ASP A 98 -26.63 -0.92 2.83
C ASP A 98 -26.59 0.44 2.12
N HIS A 99 -25.44 0.79 1.51
CA HIS A 99 -25.24 2.05 0.79
C HIS A 99 -24.72 1.82 -0.64
N PRO A 100 -25.53 1.19 -1.52
CA PRO A 100 -25.10 0.83 -2.86
C PRO A 100 -24.65 2.05 -3.66
N GLY A 101 -23.48 1.92 -4.31
CA GLY A 101 -22.89 2.99 -5.11
C GLY A 101 -22.10 4.03 -4.31
N ARG A 102 -22.02 3.91 -2.98
CA ARG A 102 -21.33 4.91 -2.13
C ARG A 102 -19.92 4.51 -1.70
N PHE A 103 -19.41 3.39 -2.20
CA PHE A 103 -18.05 2.90 -1.97
C PHE A 103 -17.34 2.59 -3.29
N ALA A 104 -16.06 2.93 -3.37
CA ALA A 104 -15.19 2.51 -4.45
C ALA A 104 -13.78 2.24 -3.92
N TYR A 105 -13.02 1.40 -4.64
CA TYR A 105 -11.57 1.28 -4.49
C TYR A 105 -10.92 1.37 -5.86
N ASN A 106 -9.70 1.89 -5.91
CA ASN A 106 -9.00 2.02 -7.19
C ASN A 106 -8.57 0.66 -7.73
N VAL A 107 -8.43 0.59 -9.06
CA VAL A 107 -7.97 -0.62 -9.76
C VAL A 107 -6.71 -1.15 -9.09
N PRO A 108 -6.68 -2.43 -8.65
CA PRO A 108 -5.48 -3.07 -8.13
C PRO A 108 -4.29 -2.94 -9.09
N GLY A 109 -3.07 -2.77 -8.54
CA GLY A 109 -1.87 -2.49 -9.33
C GLY A 109 -1.71 -1.01 -9.73
N THR A 110 -2.63 -0.13 -9.35
CA THR A 110 -2.59 1.30 -9.72
C THR A 110 -2.42 2.25 -8.54
N GLY A 111 -1.68 1.86 -7.51
CA GLY A 111 -1.33 2.78 -6.42
C GLY A 111 -1.45 2.22 -5.00
N GLY A 112 -1.90 0.99 -4.83
CA GLY A 112 -1.80 0.23 -3.60
C GLY A 112 -2.99 0.28 -2.65
N ALA A 113 -3.81 1.34 -2.62
CA ALA A 113 -4.95 1.39 -1.69
C ALA A 113 -6.05 0.39 -2.07
N GLY A 114 -6.34 0.24 -3.37
CA GLY A 114 -7.24 -0.80 -3.87
C GLY A 114 -6.70 -2.21 -3.66
N ASP A 115 -5.39 -2.40 -3.88
CA ASP A 115 -4.71 -3.67 -3.58
C ASP A 115 -4.86 -4.03 -2.11
N SER A 116 -4.72 -3.05 -1.22
CA SER A 116 -4.88 -3.24 0.21
C SER A 116 -6.29 -3.70 0.58
N PHE A 117 -7.33 -3.09 -0.01
CA PHE A 117 -8.72 -3.53 0.20
C PHE A 117 -8.93 -4.98 -0.27
N VAL A 118 -8.48 -5.31 -1.48
CA VAL A 118 -8.61 -6.66 -2.04
C VAL A 118 -7.86 -7.66 -1.17
N ARG A 119 -6.59 -7.40 -0.86
CA ARG A 119 -5.74 -8.27 -0.04
C ARG A 119 -6.35 -8.50 1.34
N THR A 120 -6.74 -7.43 2.03
CA THR A 120 -7.35 -7.52 3.35
C THR A 120 -8.65 -8.33 3.31
N THR A 121 -9.51 -8.14 2.29
CA THR A 121 -10.74 -8.91 2.15
C THR A 121 -10.45 -10.39 1.93
N VAL A 122 -9.48 -10.73 1.07
CA VAL A 122 -9.12 -12.13 0.79
C VAL A 122 -8.56 -12.80 2.05
N TYR A 123 -7.64 -12.17 2.72
CA TYR A 123 -6.97 -12.76 3.88
C TYR A 123 -7.86 -12.79 5.14
N ASN A 124 -8.84 -11.91 5.28
CA ASN A 124 -9.82 -11.97 6.36
C ASN A 124 -10.74 -13.20 6.28
N CYS A 125 -10.81 -13.86 5.14
CA CYS A 125 -11.56 -15.12 4.97
C CYS A 125 -10.71 -16.35 5.28
N ILE A 126 -9.45 -16.20 5.71
CA ILE A 126 -8.57 -17.29 6.14
C ILE A 126 -8.55 -17.34 7.66
N ASP A 127 -8.96 -18.44 8.25
CA ASP A 127 -9.04 -18.60 9.70
C ASP A 127 -7.68 -18.53 10.41
N ASP A 128 -6.61 -18.97 9.73
CA ASP A 128 -5.27 -18.99 10.31
C ASP A 128 -4.65 -17.58 10.29
N GLN A 129 -4.42 -17.03 11.47
CA GLN A 129 -3.84 -15.70 11.65
C GLN A 129 -2.41 -15.56 11.11
N GLU A 130 -1.67 -16.67 10.93
CA GLU A 130 -0.35 -16.65 10.30
C GLU A 130 -0.43 -16.11 8.86
N ALA A 131 -1.53 -16.36 8.16
CA ALA A 131 -1.75 -15.89 6.80
C ALA A 131 -1.59 -14.37 6.66
N MET A 132 -1.96 -13.59 7.69
CA MET A 132 -1.91 -12.12 7.67
C MET A 132 -0.48 -11.54 7.67
N THR A 133 0.51 -12.35 8.04
CA THR A 133 1.92 -11.92 8.19
C THR A 133 2.90 -12.79 7.42
N SER A 134 2.40 -13.79 6.66
CA SER A 134 3.21 -14.76 5.92
C SER A 134 3.15 -14.48 4.42
N ASP A 135 4.27 -14.66 3.74
CA ASP A 135 4.38 -14.64 2.27
C ASP A 135 4.44 -16.08 1.68
N ASP A 136 4.10 -17.11 2.48
CA ASP A 136 4.08 -18.50 2.05
C ASP A 136 3.00 -18.70 0.95
N PRO A 137 3.37 -19.19 -0.25
CA PRO A 137 2.42 -19.45 -1.33
C PRO A 137 1.28 -20.42 -0.98
N LYS A 138 1.43 -21.25 0.08
CA LYS A 138 0.37 -22.17 0.55
C LYS A 138 -0.96 -21.47 0.81
N TRP A 139 -0.94 -20.18 1.17
CA TRP A 139 -2.14 -19.43 1.46
C TRP A 139 -2.99 -19.14 0.23
N MET A 140 -2.40 -19.22 -0.97
CA MET A 140 -3.13 -19.02 -2.24
C MET A 140 -4.24 -20.07 -2.45
N ASP A 141 -4.06 -21.27 -1.91
CA ASP A 141 -5.05 -22.35 -2.00
C ASP A 141 -6.34 -22.05 -1.20
N GLN A 142 -6.34 -21.00 -0.35
CA GLN A 142 -7.47 -20.58 0.48
C GLN A 142 -8.10 -19.25 0.03
N TRP A 143 -7.73 -18.71 -1.12
CA TRP A 143 -8.22 -17.39 -1.58
C TRP A 143 -9.64 -17.41 -2.15
N ASP A 144 -10.18 -18.57 -2.51
CA ASP A 144 -11.48 -18.69 -3.20
C ASP A 144 -12.62 -18.05 -2.42
N GLU A 145 -12.66 -18.22 -1.10
CA GLU A 145 -13.68 -17.63 -0.24
C GLU A 145 -13.58 -16.09 -0.22
N GLY A 146 -12.36 -15.56 -0.15
CA GLY A 146 -12.13 -14.12 -0.21
C GLY A 146 -12.50 -13.52 -1.55
N PHE A 147 -12.22 -14.20 -2.66
CA PHE A 147 -12.69 -13.77 -3.97
C PHE A 147 -14.21 -13.85 -4.09
N ALA A 148 -14.85 -14.87 -3.52
CA ALA A 148 -16.31 -14.95 -3.47
C ALA A 148 -16.91 -13.77 -2.70
N LYS A 149 -16.28 -13.34 -1.59
CA LYS A 149 -16.67 -12.13 -0.84
C LYS A 149 -16.57 -10.86 -1.70
N LEU A 150 -15.48 -10.69 -2.46
CA LEU A 150 -15.32 -9.56 -3.38
C LEU A 150 -16.40 -9.57 -4.47
N VAL A 151 -16.73 -10.74 -5.04
CA VAL A 151 -17.82 -10.90 -6.02
C VAL A 151 -19.17 -10.56 -5.42
N GLU A 152 -19.44 -10.95 -4.17
CA GLU A 152 -20.66 -10.60 -3.44
C GLU A 152 -20.80 -9.08 -3.26
N LEU A 153 -19.71 -8.36 -2.99
CA LEU A 153 -19.70 -6.91 -2.78
C LEU A 153 -19.78 -6.13 -4.11
N HIS A 154 -19.33 -6.72 -5.21
CA HIS A 154 -19.21 -6.07 -6.52
C HIS A 154 -20.47 -5.33 -6.97
N PRO A 155 -21.71 -5.88 -6.88
CA PRO A 155 -22.93 -5.20 -7.31
C PRO A 155 -23.22 -3.88 -6.57
N TYR A 156 -22.65 -3.69 -5.38
CA TYR A 156 -22.87 -2.54 -4.50
C TYR A 156 -21.82 -1.43 -4.67
N MET A 157 -20.77 -1.66 -5.47
CA MET A 157 -19.71 -0.68 -5.74
C MET A 157 -20.24 0.51 -6.54
N TYR A 158 -19.48 1.59 -6.56
CA TYR A 158 -19.78 2.80 -7.32
C TYR A 158 -20.06 2.49 -8.80
N LYS A 159 -21.08 3.16 -9.35
CA LYS A 159 -21.50 3.02 -10.74
C LYS A 159 -21.53 4.37 -11.44
N SER A 160 -21.08 4.39 -12.69
CA SER A 160 -21.27 5.50 -13.61
C SER A 160 -21.84 4.96 -14.91
N GLY A 161 -22.89 5.62 -15.43
CA GLY A 161 -23.58 5.15 -16.62
C GLY A 161 -24.21 3.74 -16.49
N GLY A 162 -24.52 3.32 -15.26
CA GLY A 162 -25.09 1.99 -14.98
C GLY A 162 -24.08 0.85 -14.87
N SER A 163 -22.80 1.10 -15.13
CA SER A 163 -21.70 0.12 -15.00
C SER A 163 -20.87 0.41 -13.76
N ILE A 164 -20.35 -0.65 -13.14
CA ILE A 164 -19.40 -0.51 -12.02
C ILE A 164 -18.11 0.08 -12.54
N VAL A 165 -17.57 1.06 -11.80
CA VAL A 165 -16.36 1.77 -12.14
C VAL A 165 -15.36 1.64 -10.99
N TYR A 166 -14.19 1.15 -11.32
CA TYR A 166 -13.01 1.20 -10.46
C TYR A 166 -12.15 2.40 -10.87
N PRO A 167 -12.00 3.43 -10.03
CA PRO A 167 -11.22 4.60 -10.39
C PRO A 167 -9.75 4.24 -10.63
N ASN A 168 -9.12 4.96 -11.55
CA ASN A 168 -7.71 4.78 -11.84
C ASN A 168 -6.86 5.49 -10.76
N LYS A 169 -5.90 4.78 -10.20
CA LYS A 169 -4.99 5.25 -9.15
C LYS A 169 -5.73 5.69 -7.86
N ASN A 170 -4.97 5.86 -6.80
CA ASN A 170 -5.50 6.38 -5.53
C ASN A 170 -6.15 7.77 -5.72
N GLN A 171 -5.60 8.62 -6.60
CA GLN A 171 -6.14 9.94 -6.85
C GLN A 171 -7.58 9.88 -7.38
N GLY A 172 -7.87 8.98 -8.32
CA GLY A 172 -9.23 8.85 -8.85
C GLY A 172 -10.26 8.47 -7.77
N ALA A 173 -9.89 7.63 -6.81
CA ALA A 173 -10.77 7.30 -5.68
C ALA A 173 -10.96 8.51 -4.74
N LEU A 174 -9.89 9.25 -4.48
CA LEU A 174 -9.94 10.44 -3.63
C LEU A 174 -10.75 11.58 -4.28
N ASP A 175 -10.67 11.71 -5.60
CA ASP A 175 -11.46 12.70 -6.35
C ASP A 175 -12.96 12.40 -6.26
N LEU A 176 -13.37 11.14 -6.44
CA LEU A 176 -14.78 10.73 -6.27
C LEU A 176 -15.29 11.02 -4.86
N LEU A 177 -14.47 10.73 -3.84
CA LEU A 177 -14.81 11.01 -2.45
C LEU A 177 -14.92 12.52 -2.19
N SER A 178 -13.99 13.30 -2.70
CA SER A 178 -13.96 14.77 -2.53
C SER A 178 -15.11 15.47 -3.25
N GLN A 179 -15.57 14.91 -4.37
CA GLN A 179 -16.71 15.39 -5.14
C GLN A 179 -18.07 14.92 -4.57
N GLY A 180 -18.06 14.01 -3.59
CA GLY A 180 -19.27 13.46 -2.98
C GLY A 180 -19.98 12.40 -3.82
N GLU A 181 -19.32 11.87 -4.86
CA GLU A 181 -19.83 10.76 -5.66
C GLU A 181 -19.87 9.45 -4.87
N ILE A 182 -18.89 9.28 -3.98
CA ILE A 182 -18.86 8.19 -3.00
C ILE A 182 -18.72 8.77 -1.59
N ASP A 183 -18.94 7.93 -0.57
CA ASP A 183 -18.83 8.34 0.83
C ASP A 183 -17.66 7.66 1.56
N MET A 184 -17.13 6.56 1.03
CA MET A 184 -15.95 5.88 1.57
C MET A 184 -15.08 5.29 0.47
N CYS A 185 -13.77 5.24 0.74
CA CYS A 185 -12.80 4.48 -0.04
C CYS A 185 -11.56 4.13 0.81
N PRO A 186 -10.82 3.06 0.48
CA PRO A 186 -9.49 2.86 1.03
C PRO A 186 -8.53 3.93 0.49
N MET A 187 -7.68 4.48 1.34
CA MET A 187 -6.76 5.57 0.96
C MET A 187 -5.50 5.55 1.80
N TRP A 188 -4.36 5.89 1.18
CA TRP A 188 -3.12 6.09 1.92
C TRP A 188 -3.24 7.29 2.86
N ALA A 189 -2.90 7.08 4.13
CA ALA A 189 -3.03 8.10 5.18
C ALA A 189 -2.19 9.35 4.88
N ASP A 190 -0.94 9.16 4.44
CA ASP A 190 -0.03 10.26 4.09
C ASP A 190 -0.53 11.08 2.89
N MET A 191 -1.10 10.44 1.88
CA MET A 191 -1.70 11.10 0.73
C MET A 191 -2.89 11.98 1.16
N LEU A 192 -3.79 11.42 1.98
CA LEU A 192 -4.95 12.15 2.49
C LEU A 192 -4.52 13.35 3.34
N LEU A 193 -3.57 13.15 4.26
CA LEU A 193 -3.06 14.22 5.13
C LEU A 193 -2.39 15.34 4.33
N SER A 194 -1.55 14.98 3.35
CA SER A 194 -0.84 15.95 2.51
C SER A 194 -1.81 16.79 1.68
N GLN A 195 -2.81 16.17 1.07
CA GLN A 195 -3.79 16.89 0.25
C GLN A 195 -4.76 17.73 1.10
N ARG A 196 -5.10 17.29 2.30
CA ARG A 196 -5.83 18.13 3.25
C ARG A 196 -5.01 19.35 3.68
N ALA A 197 -3.72 19.17 3.96
CA ALA A 197 -2.82 20.28 4.31
C ALA A 197 -2.66 21.27 3.15
N ALA A 198 -2.66 20.78 1.91
CA ALA A 198 -2.65 21.62 0.70
C ALA A 198 -3.99 22.28 0.37
N GLY A 199 -5.08 21.92 1.08
CA GLY A 199 -6.43 22.46 0.83
C GLY A 199 -7.10 21.91 -0.43
N THR A 200 -6.57 20.85 -1.04
CA THR A 200 -7.14 20.21 -2.24
C THR A 200 -8.22 19.17 -1.90
N VAL A 201 -8.24 18.70 -0.66
CA VAL A 201 -9.27 17.78 -0.15
C VAL A 201 -10.08 18.50 0.94
N PRO A 202 -11.42 18.44 0.87
CA PRO A 202 -12.29 19.10 1.85
C PRO A 202 -12.03 18.64 3.28
N ALA A 203 -12.17 19.54 4.25
CA ALA A 203 -11.93 19.28 5.67
C ALA A 203 -12.89 18.25 6.29
N TYR A 204 -14.06 18.05 5.68
CA TYR A 204 -15.02 17.03 6.11
C TYR A 204 -14.64 15.61 5.69
N ILE A 205 -13.67 15.44 4.78
CA ILE A 205 -13.09 14.13 4.49
C ILE A 205 -12.16 13.76 5.64
N LYS A 206 -12.50 12.70 6.33
CA LYS A 206 -11.78 12.18 7.50
C LYS A 206 -11.26 10.77 7.22
N MET A 207 -10.54 10.22 8.17
CA MET A 207 -10.03 8.85 8.11
C MET A 207 -10.31 8.09 9.39
N ALA A 208 -10.48 6.79 9.27
CA ALA A 208 -10.60 5.83 10.36
C ALA A 208 -9.78 4.58 10.06
N THR A 209 -9.47 3.83 11.08
CA THR A 209 -8.90 2.48 10.98
C THR A 209 -10.00 1.45 11.22
N ILE A 210 -9.88 0.28 10.59
CA ILE A 210 -10.73 -0.89 10.83
C ILE A 210 -9.90 -2.04 11.38
N GLN A 211 -10.55 -3.08 11.89
CA GLN A 211 -9.92 -4.31 12.34
C GLN A 211 -10.49 -5.53 11.60
N PRO A 212 -9.65 -6.42 11.08
CA PRO A 212 -8.20 -6.26 10.90
C PRO A 212 -7.85 -5.03 10.06
N SER A 213 -6.68 -4.43 10.31
CA SER A 213 -6.29 -3.21 9.60
C SER A 213 -5.96 -3.49 8.13
N PHE A 214 -6.13 -2.49 7.31
CA PHE A 214 -5.55 -2.49 5.97
C PHE A 214 -4.03 -2.58 6.02
N THR A 215 -3.42 -2.92 4.88
CA THR A 215 -1.97 -3.08 4.79
C THR A 215 -1.23 -1.74 4.95
N GLY A 216 -0.08 -1.80 5.60
CA GLY A 216 0.89 -0.72 5.66
C GLY A 216 2.01 -0.90 4.64
N SER A 217 2.84 0.11 4.48
CA SER A 217 4.07 0.06 3.70
C SER A 217 5.16 0.88 4.36
N VAL A 218 6.39 0.36 4.32
CA VAL A 218 7.60 1.07 4.74
C VAL A 218 8.45 1.31 3.50
N GLN A 219 8.84 2.56 3.29
CA GLN A 219 9.76 2.96 2.23
C GLN A 219 11.17 3.01 2.80
N SER A 220 12.10 2.44 2.05
CA SER A 220 13.51 2.33 2.45
C SER A 220 14.44 2.82 1.35
N MET A 221 15.49 3.54 1.76
CA MET A 221 16.59 3.95 0.90
C MET A 221 17.66 2.87 0.88
N LEU A 222 18.19 2.58 -0.30
CA LEU A 222 19.28 1.63 -0.55
C LEU A 222 20.29 2.22 -1.51
N ILE A 223 21.56 1.84 -1.35
CA ILE A 223 22.65 2.25 -2.25
C ILE A 223 23.09 1.01 -3.04
N PRO A 224 22.84 0.97 -4.37
CA PRO A 224 23.31 -0.12 -5.20
C PRO A 224 24.83 -0.16 -5.32
N ASN A 225 25.44 -1.35 -5.28
CA ASN A 225 26.88 -1.54 -5.44
C ASN A 225 27.42 -1.17 -6.84
N PHE A 226 26.53 -1.09 -7.82
CA PHE A 226 26.86 -0.77 -9.20
C PHE A 226 26.63 0.71 -9.56
N GLY A 227 26.22 1.53 -8.61
CA GLY A 227 26.07 2.98 -8.80
C GLY A 227 27.41 3.65 -9.15
N SER A 228 27.34 4.76 -9.86
CA SER A 228 28.56 5.51 -10.27
C SER A 228 29.12 6.38 -9.15
N ASN A 229 28.31 6.75 -8.17
CA ASN A 229 28.69 7.62 -7.05
C ASN A 229 28.09 7.12 -5.71
N PRO A 230 28.44 5.94 -5.25
CA PRO A 230 27.88 5.38 -4.03
C PRO A 230 28.24 6.19 -2.76
N ASP A 231 29.39 6.89 -2.77
CA ASP A 231 29.82 7.71 -1.64
C ASP A 231 29.05 9.05 -1.55
N GLY A 232 28.44 9.48 -2.65
CA GLY A 232 27.61 10.68 -2.70
C GLY A 232 26.11 10.42 -2.44
N ALA A 233 25.73 9.15 -2.36
CA ALA A 233 24.36 8.74 -2.11
C ALA A 233 24.10 8.64 -0.60
#